data_4acd87b6097ce7c6794d2c30e458686b
#
_entry.id   4acd87b6097ce7c6794d2c30e458686b
#
_cell.length_a   1.000
_cell.length_b   1.000
_cell.length_c   1.000
_cell.angle_alpha   90.00
_cell.angle_beta   90.00
_cell.angle_gamma   90.00
#
_symmetry.space_group_name_H-M   'P 1'
#
loop_
_entity.id
_entity.type
_entity.pdbx_description
1 polymer ?
#
loop_
_entity_poly.entity_id
_entity_poly.type
_entity_poly.pdbx_seq_one_letter_code
_entity_poly.pdbx_strand_id
1 'polypeptide(L)'
;MSTPTGPFALRDPARGLTVFIVEDETDDRDALAFHLMAMGHHVQAYGAAEPFLAALDPAIEGCVISNLHLPGLDGLALITELARRGSVLPVVVVTGDADVPLAVRAMKLGAVDFLEKPFAEGAIGETVQRALRSARESASLKRQAEAAAGRIATLSGRERDVFNGLVAGKLGKQIAYDLHISPRTVEVYRASTMEKLGVNTLSELVRLGILTELHKSPL
;
A
#
# COMPACT_ATOMS: atom_id res chain seq x y z
N MET A 1 -9.61 34.71 4.44
CA MET A 1 -9.82 33.41 5.11
C MET A 1 -11.08 32.81 4.52
N SER A 2 -10.95 32.03 3.46
CA SER A 2 -12.07 31.38 2.76
C SER A 2 -11.96 29.87 3.04
N THR A 3 -12.90 29.36 3.79
CA THR A 3 -13.11 27.92 4.05
C THR A 3 -13.48 27.23 2.72
N PRO A 4 -12.90 26.06 2.40
CA PRO A 4 -13.33 25.29 1.25
C PRO A 4 -14.71 24.70 1.55
N THR A 5 -15.71 25.23 0.89
CA THR A 5 -17.09 24.73 0.92
C THR A 5 -17.24 23.68 -0.19
N GLY A 6 -16.85 22.47 0.08
CA GLY A 6 -17.19 21.30 -0.74
C GLY A 6 -18.05 20.35 0.08
N PRO A 7 -19.10 19.73 -0.48
CA PRO A 7 -20.07 18.93 0.26
C PRO A 7 -19.57 17.53 0.67
N PHE A 8 -18.29 17.27 0.69
CA PHE A 8 -17.71 15.95 0.97
C PHE A 8 -16.74 16.01 2.15
N ALA A 9 -17.29 16.26 3.34
CA ALA A 9 -16.52 16.22 4.57
C ALA A 9 -16.87 14.98 5.38
N LEU A 10 -15.80 14.35 5.85
CA LEU A 10 -15.67 13.58 7.07
C LEU A 10 -15.89 12.05 7.01
N ARG A 11 -14.84 11.40 7.46
CA ARG A 11 -14.68 9.99 7.77
C ARG A 11 -15.93 9.38 8.41
N ASP A 12 -16.51 8.42 7.71
CA ASP A 12 -17.27 7.35 8.34
C ASP A 12 -16.43 6.06 8.19
N PRO A 13 -15.82 5.53 9.26
CA PRO A 13 -15.03 4.30 9.21
C PRO A 13 -15.86 3.07 8.80
N ALA A 14 -17.19 3.18 8.74
CA ALA A 14 -18.09 2.17 8.21
C ALA A 14 -18.27 2.23 6.68
N ARG A 15 -17.78 3.27 6.02
CA ARG A 15 -17.85 3.43 4.57
C ARG A 15 -16.58 2.92 3.92
N GLY A 16 -16.53 1.70 3.53
CA GLY A 16 -15.59 1.03 2.63
C GLY A 16 -14.40 1.83 2.04
N LEU A 17 -13.77 1.29 1.02
CA LEU A 17 -12.64 1.92 0.33
C LEU A 17 -13.08 3.18 -0.43
N THR A 18 -12.25 4.23 -0.41
CA THR A 18 -12.50 5.50 -1.13
C THR A 18 -11.85 5.49 -2.51
N VAL A 19 -12.57 5.95 -3.52
CA VAL A 19 -12.02 6.24 -4.84
C VAL A 19 -11.69 7.73 -4.90
N PHE A 20 -10.40 8.04 -5.08
CA PHE A 20 -9.92 9.40 -5.27
C PHE A 20 -9.82 9.69 -6.76
N ILE A 21 -10.35 10.81 -7.20
CA ILE A 21 -10.23 11.29 -8.57
C ILE A 21 -9.34 12.52 -8.54
N VAL A 22 -8.31 12.55 -9.40
CA VAL A 22 -7.45 13.71 -9.62
C VAL A 22 -7.53 14.04 -11.11
N GLU A 23 -8.31 15.05 -11.45
CA GLU A 23 -8.67 15.44 -12.82
C GLU A 23 -8.87 16.95 -12.86
N ASP A 24 -8.17 17.64 -13.72
CA ASP A 24 -8.20 19.10 -13.82
C ASP A 24 -9.44 19.61 -14.57
N GLU A 25 -9.86 18.89 -15.62
CA GLU A 25 -11.08 19.25 -16.37
C GLU A 25 -12.33 18.98 -15.51
N THR A 26 -13.10 20.06 -15.25
CA THR A 26 -14.25 19.98 -14.33
C THR A 26 -15.33 19.04 -14.83
N ASP A 27 -15.66 19.10 -16.13
CA ASP A 27 -16.72 18.28 -16.71
C ASP A 27 -16.36 16.78 -16.66
N ASP A 28 -15.11 16.43 -16.97
CA ASP A 28 -14.61 15.05 -16.90
C ASP A 28 -14.59 14.54 -15.45
N ARG A 29 -14.12 15.39 -14.54
CA ARG A 29 -14.06 15.08 -13.10
C ARG A 29 -15.44 14.81 -12.53
N ASP A 30 -16.41 15.68 -12.83
CA ASP A 30 -17.76 15.56 -12.31
C ASP A 30 -18.50 14.36 -12.94
N ALA A 31 -18.34 14.13 -14.24
CA ALA A 31 -18.91 12.97 -14.93
C ALA A 31 -18.37 11.65 -14.36
N LEU A 32 -17.05 11.56 -14.15
CA LEU A 32 -16.42 10.38 -13.59
C LEU A 32 -16.85 10.15 -12.13
N ALA A 33 -16.91 11.22 -11.33
CA ALA A 33 -17.40 11.14 -9.95
C ALA A 33 -18.86 10.67 -9.88
N PHE A 34 -19.73 11.25 -10.72
CA PHE A 34 -21.14 10.85 -10.78
C PHE A 34 -21.30 9.37 -11.15
N HIS A 35 -20.55 8.92 -12.19
CA HIS A 35 -20.61 7.52 -12.63
C HIS A 35 -20.18 6.55 -11.54
N LEU A 36 -19.08 6.81 -10.84
CA LEU A 36 -18.58 5.95 -9.77
C LEU A 36 -19.47 5.98 -8.52
N MET A 37 -20.05 7.13 -8.19
CA MET A 37 -21.04 7.22 -7.11
C MET A 37 -22.32 6.44 -7.44
N ALA A 38 -22.77 6.46 -8.69
CA ALA A 38 -23.92 5.65 -9.15
C ALA A 38 -23.63 4.14 -9.04
N MET A 39 -22.36 3.73 -9.14
CA MET A 39 -21.91 2.34 -8.89
C MET A 39 -21.77 2.00 -7.39
N GLY A 40 -22.07 2.94 -6.49
CA GLY A 40 -22.03 2.74 -5.04
C GLY A 40 -20.66 2.99 -4.40
N HIS A 41 -19.70 3.58 -5.12
CA HIS A 41 -18.41 3.94 -4.55
C HIS A 41 -18.47 5.25 -3.75
N HIS A 42 -17.69 5.31 -2.66
CA HIS A 42 -17.40 6.57 -1.99
C HIS A 42 -16.30 7.30 -2.78
N VAL A 43 -16.58 8.52 -3.25
CA VAL A 43 -15.71 9.28 -4.15
C VAL A 43 -15.28 10.59 -3.50
N GLN A 44 -14.00 10.93 -3.66
CA GLN A 44 -13.45 12.25 -3.38
C GLN A 44 -12.70 12.75 -4.62
N ALA A 45 -13.00 13.97 -5.08
CA ALA A 45 -12.48 14.49 -6.31
C ALA A 45 -11.67 15.78 -6.09
N TYR A 46 -10.54 15.89 -6.81
CA TYR A 46 -9.58 16.98 -6.73
C TYR A 46 -9.21 17.46 -8.14
N GLY A 47 -9.05 18.78 -8.30
CA GLY A 47 -8.67 19.38 -9.58
C GLY A 47 -7.16 19.41 -9.82
N ALA A 48 -6.33 18.97 -8.89
CA ALA A 48 -4.88 18.93 -9.02
C ALA A 48 -4.29 17.93 -8.00
N ALA A 49 -3.04 17.51 -8.23
CA ALA A 49 -2.36 16.53 -7.37
C ALA A 49 -2.00 17.09 -5.99
N GLU A 50 -1.60 18.36 -5.90
CA GLU A 50 -1.15 18.97 -4.66
C GLU A 50 -2.25 19.05 -3.60
N PRO A 51 -3.49 19.51 -3.88
CA PRO A 51 -4.59 19.48 -2.93
C PRO A 51 -4.93 18.05 -2.49
N PHE A 52 -4.90 17.07 -3.39
CA PHE A 52 -5.09 15.66 -3.04
C PHE A 52 -4.01 15.18 -2.06
N LEU A 53 -2.75 15.42 -2.38
CA LEU A 53 -1.61 15.01 -1.54
C LEU A 53 -1.58 15.71 -0.17
N ALA A 54 -2.10 16.93 -0.08
CA ALA A 54 -2.24 17.67 1.17
C ALA A 54 -3.37 17.13 2.06
N ALA A 55 -4.43 16.61 1.44
CA ALA A 55 -5.58 16.03 2.14
C ALA A 55 -5.42 14.53 2.47
N LEU A 56 -4.38 13.88 1.94
CA LEU A 56 -4.18 12.43 2.04
C LEU A 56 -3.83 12.02 3.47
N ASP A 57 -4.70 11.24 4.09
CA ASP A 57 -4.42 10.56 5.36
C ASP A 57 -3.63 9.26 5.06
N PRO A 58 -2.46 9.03 5.68
CA PRO A 58 -1.66 7.81 5.48
C PRO A 58 -2.38 6.50 5.83
N ALA A 59 -3.44 6.59 6.65
CA ALA A 59 -4.24 5.43 7.07
C ALA A 59 -5.45 5.17 6.15
N ILE A 60 -5.65 5.97 5.10
CA ILE A 60 -6.81 5.80 4.23
C ILE A 60 -6.58 4.64 3.27
N GLU A 61 -7.64 3.86 3.06
CA GLU A 61 -7.66 2.75 2.11
C GLU A 61 -8.53 3.12 0.91
N GLY A 62 -8.09 2.77 -0.30
CA GLY A 62 -8.82 3.10 -1.52
C GLY A 62 -7.96 2.97 -2.76
N CYS A 63 -8.36 3.64 -3.84
CA CYS A 63 -7.55 3.77 -5.05
C CYS A 63 -7.61 5.20 -5.59
N VAL A 64 -6.65 5.55 -6.43
CA VAL A 64 -6.56 6.84 -7.11
C VAL A 64 -6.81 6.63 -8.60
N ILE A 65 -7.68 7.44 -9.18
CA ILE A 65 -7.80 7.62 -10.63
C ILE A 65 -7.21 8.99 -10.92
N SER A 66 -6.16 9.05 -11.71
CA SER A 66 -5.46 10.29 -12.01
C SER A 66 -5.41 10.55 -13.51
N ASN A 67 -5.77 11.76 -13.93
CA ASN A 67 -5.37 12.23 -15.22
C ASN A 67 -3.84 12.26 -15.32
N LEU A 68 -3.32 11.97 -16.51
CA LEU A 68 -1.90 12.05 -16.80
C LEU A 68 -1.42 13.51 -16.82
N HIS A 69 -2.15 14.35 -17.55
CA HIS A 69 -1.85 15.77 -17.69
C HIS A 69 -2.59 16.58 -16.63
N LEU A 70 -1.88 16.96 -15.59
CA LEU A 70 -2.38 17.81 -14.51
C LEU A 70 -1.54 19.08 -14.41
N PRO A 71 -2.12 20.21 -14.01
CA PRO A 71 -1.35 21.40 -13.72
C PRO A 71 -0.43 21.18 -12.52
N GLY A 72 0.80 21.67 -12.59
CA GLY A 72 1.78 21.49 -11.54
C GLY A 72 2.40 20.11 -11.54
N LEU A 73 2.02 19.26 -10.62
CA LEU A 73 2.51 17.89 -10.49
C LEU A 73 1.66 16.96 -11.36
N ASP A 74 2.24 16.43 -12.44
CA ASP A 74 1.58 15.52 -13.38
C ASP A 74 1.25 14.14 -12.78
N GLY A 75 0.43 13.34 -13.48
CA GLY A 75 -0.01 12.03 -13.01
C GLY A 75 1.13 11.04 -12.78
N LEU A 76 2.23 11.09 -13.55
CA LEU A 76 3.38 10.22 -13.34
C LEU A 76 4.19 10.64 -12.11
N ALA A 77 4.34 11.95 -11.91
CA ALA A 77 4.98 12.48 -10.72
C ALA A 77 4.13 12.21 -9.46
N LEU A 78 2.80 12.21 -9.59
CA LEU A 78 1.90 11.81 -8.50
C LEU A 78 2.14 10.36 -8.06
N ILE A 79 2.28 9.41 -8.99
CA ILE A 79 2.62 8.00 -8.67
C ILE A 79 3.92 7.95 -7.86
N THR A 80 4.95 8.64 -8.36
CA THR A 80 6.28 8.68 -7.70
C THR A 80 6.20 9.28 -6.30
N GLU A 81 5.45 10.36 -6.13
CA GLU A 81 5.29 11.03 -4.84
C GLU A 81 4.50 10.19 -3.84
N LEU A 82 3.46 9.46 -4.27
CA LEU A 82 2.74 8.50 -3.44
C LEU A 82 3.67 7.38 -2.96
N ALA A 83 4.47 6.81 -3.85
CA ALA A 83 5.46 5.79 -3.50
C ALA A 83 6.49 6.32 -2.49
N ARG A 84 7.02 7.54 -2.70
CA ARG A 84 7.95 8.21 -1.78
C ARG A 84 7.36 8.43 -0.38
N ARG A 85 6.05 8.66 -0.28
CA ARG A 85 5.32 8.79 1.00
C ARG A 85 4.98 7.44 1.64
N GLY A 86 5.34 6.31 1.01
CA GLY A 86 4.98 4.97 1.49
C GLY A 86 3.48 4.68 1.40
N SER A 87 2.77 5.38 0.52
CA SER A 87 1.35 5.11 0.24
C SER A 87 1.22 3.77 -0.50
N VAL A 88 0.24 2.98 -0.10
CA VAL A 88 -0.12 1.71 -0.76
C VAL A 88 -1.37 1.85 -1.65
N LEU A 89 -1.80 3.09 -1.90
CA LEU A 89 -2.94 3.34 -2.79
C LEU A 89 -2.58 2.97 -4.23
N PRO A 90 -3.26 2.01 -4.86
CA PRO A 90 -3.08 1.72 -6.27
C PRO A 90 -3.56 2.92 -7.12
N VAL A 91 -2.78 3.26 -8.14
CA VAL A 91 -3.08 4.36 -9.06
C VAL A 91 -3.48 3.81 -10.41
N VAL A 92 -4.62 4.26 -10.92
CA VAL A 92 -5.08 4.08 -12.30
C VAL A 92 -4.85 5.40 -13.03
N VAL A 93 -4.13 5.37 -14.13
CA VAL A 93 -3.93 6.55 -14.98
C VAL A 93 -5.00 6.59 -16.05
N VAL A 94 -5.63 7.75 -16.24
CA VAL A 94 -6.56 8.01 -17.35
C VAL A 94 -6.04 9.19 -18.18
N THR A 95 -6.19 9.17 -19.50
CA THR A 95 -5.73 10.27 -20.37
C THR A 95 -6.43 10.25 -21.71
N GLY A 96 -6.62 11.44 -22.33
CA GLY A 96 -7.04 11.56 -23.72
C GLY A 96 -5.92 11.41 -24.74
N ASP A 97 -4.67 11.58 -24.30
CA ASP A 97 -3.46 11.52 -25.14
C ASP A 97 -2.64 10.27 -24.78
N ALA A 98 -3.19 9.09 -25.08
CA ALA A 98 -2.51 7.84 -24.78
C ALA A 98 -1.48 7.50 -25.87
N ASP A 99 -0.23 7.23 -25.46
CA ASP A 99 0.75 6.55 -26.28
C ASP A 99 1.39 5.37 -25.53
N VAL A 100 1.94 4.43 -26.31
CA VAL A 100 2.56 3.23 -25.72
C VAL A 100 3.73 3.56 -24.79
N PRO A 101 4.65 4.49 -25.12
CA PRO A 101 5.70 4.92 -24.22
C PRO A 101 5.20 5.44 -22.88
N LEU A 102 4.14 6.25 -22.85
CA LEU A 102 3.55 6.79 -21.61
C LEU A 102 2.90 5.71 -20.78
N ALA A 103 2.13 4.81 -21.39
CA ALA A 103 1.54 3.67 -20.70
C ALA A 103 2.62 2.78 -20.05
N VAL A 104 3.68 2.44 -20.81
CA VAL A 104 4.81 1.66 -20.28
C VAL A 104 5.49 2.39 -19.11
N ARG A 105 5.67 3.70 -19.22
CA ARG A 105 6.28 4.51 -18.16
C ARG A 105 5.41 4.53 -16.90
N ALA A 106 4.08 4.72 -17.03
CA ALA A 106 3.15 4.67 -15.92
C ALA A 106 3.22 3.32 -15.19
N MET A 107 3.16 2.21 -15.94
CA MET A 107 3.23 0.86 -15.38
C MET A 107 4.57 0.61 -14.66
N LYS A 108 5.71 1.07 -15.21
CA LYS A 108 7.03 0.96 -14.56
C LYS A 108 7.13 1.78 -13.27
N LEU A 109 6.39 2.87 -13.16
CA LEU A 109 6.33 3.70 -11.95
C LEU A 109 5.38 3.13 -10.90
N GLY A 110 4.63 2.05 -11.22
CA GLY A 110 3.76 1.37 -10.27
C GLY A 110 2.26 1.68 -10.45
N ALA A 111 1.83 2.26 -11.59
CA ALA A 111 0.42 2.29 -11.93
C ALA A 111 -0.12 0.85 -12.03
N VAL A 112 -1.33 0.62 -11.54
CA VAL A 112 -1.97 -0.70 -11.62
C VAL A 112 -2.74 -0.89 -12.92
N ASP A 113 -3.10 0.22 -13.57
CA ASP A 113 -3.76 0.19 -14.88
C ASP A 113 -3.63 1.55 -15.58
N PHE A 114 -3.91 1.54 -16.89
CA PHE A 114 -3.88 2.72 -17.76
C PHE A 114 -5.07 2.66 -18.71
N LEU A 115 -5.88 3.73 -18.77
CA LEU A 115 -7.06 3.82 -19.60
C LEU A 115 -7.00 5.06 -20.51
N GLU A 116 -7.27 4.86 -21.79
CA GLU A 116 -7.42 5.93 -22.78
C GLU A 116 -8.87 6.43 -22.81
N LYS A 117 -9.04 7.75 -22.77
CA LYS A 117 -10.35 8.41 -22.99
C LYS A 117 -10.62 8.57 -24.50
N PRO A 118 -11.85 8.35 -24.98
CA PRO A 118 -13.00 7.84 -24.23
C PRO A 118 -12.93 6.32 -24.01
N PHE A 119 -13.16 5.86 -22.80
CA PHE A 119 -13.16 4.43 -22.49
C PHE A 119 -14.54 3.80 -22.73
N ALA A 120 -14.56 2.49 -23.02
CA ALA A 120 -15.80 1.73 -23.21
C ALA A 120 -16.66 1.75 -21.94
N GLU A 121 -17.98 1.63 -22.12
CA GLU A 121 -18.94 1.52 -21.03
C GLU A 121 -18.56 0.33 -20.11
N GLY A 122 -18.49 0.59 -18.81
CA GLY A 122 -18.09 -0.41 -17.81
C GLY A 122 -16.57 -0.57 -17.59
N ALA A 123 -15.70 -0.16 -18.53
CA ALA A 123 -14.25 -0.35 -18.40
C ALA A 123 -13.68 0.31 -17.14
N ILE A 124 -14.10 1.53 -16.84
CA ILE A 124 -13.64 2.24 -15.62
C ILE A 124 -14.11 1.52 -14.36
N GLY A 125 -15.32 0.99 -14.33
CA GLY A 125 -15.86 0.25 -13.19
C GLY A 125 -15.07 -1.04 -12.91
N GLU A 126 -14.75 -1.83 -13.94
CA GLU A 126 -13.93 -3.03 -13.81
C GLU A 126 -12.53 -2.70 -13.32
N THR A 127 -11.93 -1.64 -13.85
CA THR A 127 -10.59 -1.20 -13.45
C THR A 127 -10.56 -0.72 -12.00
N VAL A 128 -11.54 0.07 -11.57
CA VAL A 128 -11.70 0.49 -10.18
C VAL A 128 -11.87 -0.72 -9.25
N GLN A 129 -12.69 -1.70 -9.63
CA GLN A 129 -12.85 -2.91 -8.85
C GLN A 129 -11.55 -3.72 -8.70
N ARG A 130 -10.73 -3.81 -9.77
CA ARG A 130 -9.39 -4.43 -9.70
C ARG A 130 -8.48 -3.65 -8.76
N ALA A 131 -8.42 -2.32 -8.91
CA ALA A 131 -7.62 -1.46 -8.04
C ALA A 131 -8.04 -1.56 -6.58
N LEU A 132 -9.33 -1.55 -6.27
CA LEU A 132 -9.83 -1.69 -4.90
C LEU A 132 -9.56 -3.09 -4.29
N ARG A 133 -9.56 -4.15 -5.10
CA ARG A 133 -9.10 -5.48 -4.63
C ARG A 133 -7.62 -5.45 -4.26
N SER A 134 -6.78 -4.91 -5.14
CA SER A 134 -5.34 -4.73 -4.88
C SER A 134 -5.08 -3.89 -3.62
N ALA A 135 -5.86 -2.81 -3.43
CA ALA A 135 -5.78 -1.99 -2.21
C ALA A 135 -6.05 -2.80 -0.93
N ARG A 136 -7.10 -3.63 -0.93
CA ARG A 136 -7.45 -4.48 0.22
C ARG A 136 -6.34 -5.49 0.54
N GLU A 137 -5.77 -6.13 -0.49
CA GLU A 137 -4.67 -7.08 -0.34
C GLU A 137 -3.44 -6.39 0.24
N SER A 138 -3.03 -5.25 -0.32
CA SER A 138 -1.90 -4.46 0.15
C SER A 138 -2.09 -3.97 1.58
N ALA A 139 -3.26 -3.43 1.91
CA ALA A 139 -3.58 -2.99 3.27
C ALA A 139 -3.59 -4.17 4.27
N SER A 140 -4.06 -5.35 3.86
CA SER A 140 -4.02 -6.55 4.69
C SER A 140 -2.58 -6.99 4.96
N LEU A 141 -1.72 -7.02 3.94
CA LEU A 141 -0.30 -7.35 4.08
C LEU A 141 0.43 -6.35 4.99
N LYS A 142 0.16 -5.05 4.82
CA LYS A 142 0.72 -4.00 5.67
C LYS A 142 0.34 -4.20 7.13
N ARG A 143 -0.95 -4.41 7.43
CA ARG A 143 -1.41 -4.69 8.81
C ARG A 143 -0.76 -5.94 9.40
N GLN A 144 -0.61 -7.02 8.61
CA GLN A 144 0.07 -8.24 9.05
C GLN A 144 1.56 -7.99 9.35
N ALA A 145 2.25 -7.22 8.51
CA ALA A 145 3.65 -6.86 8.70
C ALA A 145 3.85 -5.98 9.96
N GLU A 146 2.99 -4.99 10.17
CA GLU A 146 3.00 -4.12 11.36
C GLU A 146 2.75 -4.93 12.64
N ALA A 147 1.76 -5.82 12.63
CA ALA A 147 1.49 -6.72 13.75
C ALA A 147 2.67 -7.66 14.04
N ALA A 148 3.30 -8.22 12.99
CA ALA A 148 4.49 -9.05 13.13
C ALA A 148 5.67 -8.25 13.69
N ALA A 149 5.92 -7.03 13.21
CA ALA A 149 6.95 -6.14 13.71
C ALA A 149 6.74 -5.80 15.20
N GLY A 150 5.50 -5.50 15.61
CA GLY A 150 5.14 -5.28 17.00
C GLY A 150 5.47 -6.47 17.89
N ARG A 151 5.17 -7.70 17.45
CA ARG A 151 5.51 -8.94 18.17
C ARG A 151 7.02 -9.14 18.26
N ILE A 152 7.75 -8.95 17.16
CA ILE A 152 9.22 -9.06 17.12
C ILE A 152 9.88 -8.00 18.04
N ALA A 153 9.28 -6.82 18.17
CA ALA A 153 9.78 -5.77 19.06
C ALA A 153 9.80 -6.18 20.55
N THR A 154 8.97 -7.15 20.97
CA THR A 154 8.94 -7.65 22.36
C THR A 154 10.07 -8.61 22.69
N LEU A 155 10.83 -9.08 21.69
CA LEU A 155 11.97 -9.98 21.90
C LEU A 155 13.12 -9.25 22.60
N SER A 156 13.73 -9.89 23.59
CA SER A 156 15.01 -9.46 24.16
C SER A 156 16.13 -9.51 23.10
N GLY A 157 17.26 -8.86 23.36
CA GLY A 157 18.39 -8.85 22.43
C GLY A 157 18.84 -10.26 22.03
N ARG A 158 18.96 -11.18 22.97
CA ARG A 158 19.38 -12.57 22.73
C ARG A 158 18.34 -13.39 21.97
N GLU A 159 17.06 -13.21 22.28
CA GLU A 159 15.97 -13.83 21.53
C GLU A 159 15.94 -13.32 20.09
N ARG A 160 16.19 -12.03 19.89
CA ARG A 160 16.26 -11.41 18.55
C ARG A 160 17.45 -11.91 17.74
N ASP A 161 18.62 -12.09 18.37
CA ASP A 161 19.80 -12.67 17.73
C ASP A 161 19.51 -14.09 17.23
N VAL A 162 18.88 -14.92 18.06
CA VAL A 162 18.45 -16.28 17.68
C VAL A 162 17.38 -16.25 16.61
N PHE A 163 16.36 -15.38 16.73
CA PHE A 163 15.32 -15.18 15.72
C PHE A 163 15.93 -14.85 14.35
N ASN A 164 16.83 -13.87 14.29
CA ASN A 164 17.50 -13.46 13.05
C ASN A 164 18.31 -14.60 12.43
N GLY A 165 19.01 -15.39 13.26
CA GLY A 165 19.72 -16.57 12.80
C GLY A 165 18.80 -17.63 12.19
N LEU A 166 17.63 -17.88 12.80
CA LEU A 166 16.64 -18.81 12.28
C LEU A 166 16.01 -18.34 10.97
N VAL A 167 15.66 -17.05 10.88
CA VAL A 167 15.12 -16.44 9.64
C VAL A 167 16.14 -16.51 8.52
N ALA A 168 17.44 -16.32 8.82
CA ALA A 168 18.53 -16.48 7.85
C ALA A 168 18.84 -17.95 7.48
N GLY A 169 18.05 -18.90 7.97
CA GLY A 169 18.21 -20.33 7.64
C GLY A 169 19.40 -21.02 8.35
N LYS A 170 20.01 -20.41 9.36
CA LYS A 170 21.13 -21.00 10.09
C LYS A 170 20.69 -22.16 10.99
N LEU A 171 21.51 -23.20 11.02
CA LEU A 171 21.30 -24.31 11.97
C LEU A 171 21.61 -23.88 13.41
N GLY A 172 20.97 -24.48 14.41
CA GLY A 172 21.19 -24.17 15.82
C GLY A 172 22.65 -24.21 16.25
N LYS A 173 23.46 -25.12 15.69
CA LYS A 173 24.91 -25.18 15.96
C LYS A 173 25.67 -23.98 15.41
N GLN A 174 25.25 -23.45 14.24
CA GLN A 174 25.85 -22.24 13.64
C GLN A 174 25.49 -21.00 14.45
N ILE A 175 24.20 -20.89 14.85
CA ILE A 175 23.75 -19.79 15.73
C ILE A 175 24.53 -19.82 17.06
N ALA A 176 24.70 -21.00 17.66
CA ALA A 176 25.47 -21.18 18.90
C ALA A 176 26.92 -20.68 18.76
N TYR A 177 27.57 -21.05 17.66
CA TYR A 177 28.92 -20.60 17.32
C TYR A 177 28.99 -19.07 17.17
N ASP A 178 28.09 -18.50 16.35
CA ASP A 178 28.07 -17.05 16.07
C ASP A 178 27.82 -16.21 17.33
N LEU A 179 26.98 -16.70 18.24
CA LEU A 179 26.61 -16.00 19.47
C LEU A 179 27.50 -16.32 20.67
N HIS A 180 28.48 -17.23 20.52
CA HIS A 180 29.36 -17.73 21.59
C HIS A 180 28.59 -18.31 22.78
N ILE A 181 27.56 -19.14 22.52
CA ILE A 181 26.73 -19.83 23.49
C ILE A 181 26.64 -21.32 23.19
N SER A 182 26.11 -22.11 24.12
CA SER A 182 25.91 -23.54 23.87
C SER A 182 24.71 -23.80 22.95
N PRO A 183 24.70 -24.90 22.13
CA PRO A 183 23.52 -25.30 21.38
C PRO A 183 22.26 -25.47 22.23
N ARG A 184 22.42 -25.96 23.47
CA ARG A 184 21.34 -26.07 24.44
C ARG A 184 20.75 -24.71 24.81
N THR A 185 21.57 -23.68 24.93
CA THR A 185 21.14 -22.31 25.20
C THR A 185 20.35 -21.73 23.99
N VAL A 186 20.77 -22.06 22.75
CA VAL A 186 20.03 -21.68 21.56
C VAL A 186 18.63 -22.29 21.57
N GLU A 187 18.48 -23.57 21.93
CA GLU A 187 17.15 -24.19 22.01
C GLU A 187 16.25 -23.54 23.08
N VAL A 188 16.82 -23.11 24.22
CA VAL A 188 16.07 -22.36 25.23
C VAL A 188 15.56 -21.01 24.65
N TYR A 189 16.45 -20.24 24.00
CA TYR A 189 16.04 -18.98 23.39
C TYR A 189 15.05 -19.20 22.24
N ARG A 190 15.22 -20.24 21.41
CA ARG A 190 14.28 -20.61 20.37
C ARG A 190 12.89 -20.87 20.93
N ALA A 191 12.77 -21.68 21.98
CA ALA A 191 11.50 -21.97 22.63
C ALA A 191 10.83 -20.70 23.18
N SER A 192 11.59 -19.88 23.92
CA SER A 192 11.10 -18.59 24.44
C SER A 192 10.69 -17.62 23.31
N THR A 193 11.46 -17.55 22.23
CA THR A 193 11.13 -16.74 21.06
C THR A 193 9.83 -17.20 20.42
N MET A 194 9.64 -18.50 20.20
CA MET A 194 8.43 -19.06 19.61
C MET A 194 7.21 -18.80 20.49
N GLU A 195 7.33 -18.95 21.80
CA GLU A 195 6.27 -18.65 22.76
C GLU A 195 5.87 -17.18 22.72
N LYS A 196 6.83 -16.24 22.81
CA LYS A 196 6.57 -14.78 22.75
C LYS A 196 5.96 -14.36 21.42
N LEU A 197 6.40 -14.96 20.31
CA LEU A 197 5.85 -14.70 18.99
C LEU A 197 4.53 -15.44 18.75
N GLY A 198 4.06 -16.32 19.65
CA GLY A 198 2.86 -17.12 19.53
C GLY A 198 2.86 -17.97 18.27
N VAL A 199 4.00 -18.59 17.94
CA VAL A 199 4.16 -19.49 16.79
C VAL A 199 4.55 -20.90 17.26
N ASN A 200 4.04 -21.91 16.56
CA ASN A 200 4.24 -23.30 16.94
C ASN A 200 5.27 -24.01 16.04
N THR A 201 5.56 -23.45 14.88
CA THR A 201 6.47 -24.06 13.90
C THR A 201 7.57 -23.07 13.46
N LEU A 202 8.71 -23.63 13.03
CA LEU A 202 9.78 -22.85 12.45
C LEU A 202 9.32 -22.12 11.17
N SER A 203 8.45 -22.73 10.40
CA SER A 203 7.89 -22.11 9.19
C SER A 203 7.06 -20.87 9.49
N GLU A 204 6.28 -20.88 10.56
CA GLU A 204 5.53 -19.69 11.01
C GLU A 204 6.48 -18.58 11.47
N LEU A 205 7.55 -18.93 12.22
CA LEU A 205 8.57 -17.99 12.66
C LEU A 205 9.26 -17.32 11.47
N VAL A 206 9.70 -18.11 10.49
CA VAL A 206 10.36 -17.61 9.27
C VAL A 206 9.42 -16.73 8.47
N ARG A 207 8.13 -17.11 8.34
CA ARG A 207 7.12 -16.28 7.66
C ARG A 207 6.96 -14.91 8.32
N LEU A 208 6.95 -14.84 9.65
CA LEU A 208 6.94 -13.56 10.40
C LEU A 208 8.16 -12.70 10.06
N GLY A 209 9.34 -13.29 9.99
CA GLY A 209 10.56 -12.59 9.61
C GLY A 209 10.50 -12.02 8.18
N ILE A 210 10.10 -12.84 7.23
CA ILE A 210 9.99 -12.44 5.82
C ILE A 210 8.97 -11.31 5.64
N LEU A 211 7.81 -11.38 6.29
CA LEU A 211 6.78 -10.33 6.23
C LEU A 211 7.32 -8.98 6.68
N THR A 212 8.17 -8.95 7.72
CA THR A 212 8.73 -7.69 8.22
C THR A 212 9.87 -7.17 7.36
N GLU A 213 10.63 -8.02 6.67
CA GLU A 213 11.69 -7.60 5.75
C GLU A 213 11.12 -7.02 4.45
N LEU A 214 10.13 -7.68 3.85
CA LEU A 214 9.44 -7.18 2.66
C LEU A 214 8.79 -5.81 2.87
N HIS A 215 8.34 -5.52 4.09
CA HIS A 215 7.75 -4.22 4.41
C HIS A 215 8.78 -3.11 4.63
N LYS A 216 10.04 -3.44 4.94
CA LYS A 216 11.13 -2.46 5.14
C LYS A 216 11.81 -2.03 3.83
N SER A 217 11.65 -2.79 2.76
CA SER A 217 12.18 -2.49 1.43
C SER A 217 11.01 -2.29 0.47
N PRO A 218 10.49 -1.06 0.29
CA PRO A 218 9.66 -0.77 -0.87
C PRO A 218 10.52 -0.98 -2.12
N LEU A 219 10.00 -1.73 -3.09
CA LEU A 219 10.60 -1.98 -4.41
C LEU A 219 10.85 -0.67 -5.17
#